data_6e930f756803774c99cc1dc8f1235f35
#
_entry.id   6e930f756803774c99cc1dc8f1235f35
#
_cell.length_a   1.000
_cell.length_b   1.000
_cell.length_c   1.000
_cell.angle_alpha   90.00
_cell.angle_beta   90.00
_cell.angle_gamma   90.00
#
_symmetry.space_group_name_H-M   'P 1'
#
loop_
_entity.id
_entity.type
_entity.pdbx_description
1 polymer ?
#
loop_
_entity_poly.entity_id
_entity_poly.type
_entity_poly.pdbx_seq_one_letter_code
_entity_poly.pdbx_strand_id
1 'polypeptide(L)'
;MGHQVDGLIIATHNNKLEEYQHANLPIVAIDRFLRADIPVVASDNYAGAKLATEALIQRGCQHIIHTYTTNPSNWHDNQREKAFQAVMADHHLPAITYTTAFDCPPAERTARFERLFDEHPAVDGIFASNDLDAARLLSLARARGYRVPADLQIIGYDGAQATQELVPELATIIQPIEQMATYAVKLLADRMAGKFTPTSTVLPVNLKTGQTLKTLS
;
A
#
# COMPACT_ATOMS: atom_id res chain seq x y z
N MET A 1 -9.83 37.05 1.62
CA MET A 1 -9.12 36.82 2.90
C MET A 1 -8.30 35.56 2.74
N GLY A 2 -6.96 35.67 2.71
CA GLY A 2 -6.10 34.48 2.68
C GLY A 2 -6.16 33.84 4.06
N HIS A 3 -6.45 32.51 4.09
CA HIS A 3 -6.31 31.75 5.33
C HIS A 3 -4.81 31.67 5.66
N GLN A 4 -4.41 32.24 6.78
CA GLN A 4 -3.06 32.10 7.32
C GLN A 4 -3.01 30.80 8.13
N VAL A 5 -2.02 29.97 7.86
CA VAL A 5 -1.72 28.76 8.62
C VAL A 5 -0.28 28.81 9.10
N ASP A 6 -0.01 28.24 10.27
CA ASP A 6 1.32 28.26 10.89
C ASP A 6 2.19 27.05 10.49
N GLY A 7 1.57 26.02 9.88
CA GLY A 7 2.24 24.83 9.40
C GLY A 7 1.32 23.92 8.61
N LEU A 8 1.89 22.92 7.93
CA LEU A 8 1.16 22.03 7.03
C LEU A 8 1.52 20.56 7.30
N ILE A 9 0.49 19.68 7.28
CA ILE A 9 0.67 18.24 7.15
C ILE A 9 0.17 17.84 5.75
N ILE A 10 1.02 17.19 4.97
CA ILE A 10 0.74 16.85 3.58
C ILE A 10 0.66 15.33 3.44
N ALA A 11 -0.54 14.81 3.15
CA ALA A 11 -0.84 13.39 2.94
C ALA A 11 -1.43 13.14 1.54
N THR A 12 -1.30 14.08 0.61
CA THR A 12 -1.92 14.00 -0.71
C THR A 12 -1.02 13.27 -1.72
N HIS A 13 -1.62 12.53 -2.63
CA HIS A 13 -0.95 11.95 -3.80
C HIS A 13 -0.95 12.88 -5.03
N ASN A 14 -1.34 14.14 -4.85
CA ASN A 14 -1.35 15.11 -5.94
C ASN A 14 0.08 15.53 -6.33
N ASN A 15 0.36 15.59 -7.65
CA ASN A 15 1.68 15.94 -8.20
C ASN A 15 1.97 17.46 -8.21
N LYS A 16 1.00 18.31 -7.85
CA LYS A 16 1.17 19.77 -7.77
C LYS A 16 1.89 20.19 -6.48
N LEU A 17 3.13 19.73 -6.32
CA LEU A 17 3.93 19.99 -5.11
C LEU A 17 4.76 21.25 -5.19
N GLU A 18 4.88 21.86 -6.35
CA GLU A 18 5.69 23.07 -6.55
C GLU A 18 5.24 24.23 -5.64
N GLU A 19 3.93 24.33 -5.38
CA GLU A 19 3.37 25.34 -4.48
C GLU A 19 3.86 25.18 -3.02
N TYR A 20 4.17 23.96 -2.57
CA TYR A 20 4.66 23.70 -1.21
C TYR A 20 6.18 23.74 -1.08
N GLN A 21 6.90 23.60 -2.20
CA GLN A 21 8.36 23.65 -2.20
C GLN A 21 8.92 25.02 -1.86
N HIS A 22 8.16 26.07 -2.08
CA HIS A 22 8.53 27.47 -1.81
C HIS A 22 7.90 28.04 -0.55
N ALA A 23 7.08 27.29 0.17
CA ALA A 23 6.48 27.74 1.41
C ALA A 23 7.52 27.80 2.54
N ASN A 24 7.76 28.98 3.11
CA ASN A 24 8.58 29.15 4.31
C ASN A 24 7.83 28.75 5.59
N LEU A 25 7.03 27.67 5.51
CA LEU A 25 6.23 27.16 6.60
C LEU A 25 6.79 25.84 7.08
N PRO A 26 6.68 25.49 8.37
CA PRO A 26 6.90 24.14 8.86
C PRO A 26 6.00 23.14 8.14
N ILE A 27 6.58 22.10 7.55
CA ILE A 27 5.86 21.07 6.83
C ILE A 27 6.26 19.70 7.36
N VAL A 28 5.30 18.78 7.46
CA VAL A 28 5.50 17.35 7.68
C VAL A 28 4.74 16.58 6.61
N ALA A 29 5.38 15.61 6.00
CA ALA A 29 4.76 14.74 5.00
C ALA A 29 4.35 13.40 5.60
N ILE A 30 3.26 12.81 5.10
CA ILE A 30 2.83 11.45 5.42
C ILE A 30 2.92 10.62 4.15
N ASP A 31 3.65 9.50 4.25
CA ASP A 31 3.79 8.47 3.21
C ASP A 31 4.34 8.97 1.86
N ARG A 32 5.03 10.10 1.86
CA ARG A 32 5.64 10.63 0.64
C ARG A 32 6.86 11.48 0.90
N PHE A 33 7.83 11.39 0.02
CA PHE A 33 8.98 12.27 0.02
C PHE A 33 8.64 13.57 -0.74
N LEU A 34 8.86 14.71 -0.12
CA LEU A 34 8.68 16.03 -0.73
C LEU A 34 10.02 16.70 -1.02
N ARG A 35 10.88 16.78 0.01
CA ARG A 35 12.18 17.42 -0.01
C ARG A 35 13.01 16.91 1.19
N ALA A 36 14.32 16.92 1.08
CA ALA A 36 15.23 16.31 2.07
C ALA A 36 15.11 16.89 3.50
N ASP A 37 14.69 18.16 3.62
CA ASP A 37 14.51 18.87 4.91
C ASP A 37 13.09 18.76 5.47
N ILE A 38 12.16 18.14 4.76
CA ILE A 38 10.78 17.93 5.20
C ILE A 38 10.70 16.53 5.83
N PRO A 39 10.36 16.43 7.14
CA PRO A 39 10.15 15.16 7.80
C PRO A 39 9.05 14.34 7.14
N VAL A 40 9.28 13.03 7.03
CA VAL A 40 8.30 12.06 6.55
C VAL A 40 7.93 11.10 7.67
N VAL A 41 6.65 10.91 7.89
CA VAL A 41 6.11 9.81 8.69
C VAL A 41 5.52 8.79 7.74
N ALA A 42 6.01 7.55 7.79
CA ALA A 42 5.59 6.48 6.88
C ALA A 42 5.37 5.17 7.62
N SER A 43 4.60 4.27 7.04
CA SER A 43 4.58 2.87 7.43
C SER A 43 5.78 2.11 6.85
N ASP A 44 6.17 0.99 7.46
CA ASP A 44 7.21 0.12 6.92
C ASP A 44 6.67 -0.68 5.74
N ASN A 45 6.69 -0.04 4.56
CA ASN A 45 6.20 -0.61 3.32
C ASN A 45 6.98 -1.86 2.89
N TYR A 46 8.28 -1.90 3.17
CA TYR A 46 9.11 -3.06 2.84
C TYR A 46 8.73 -4.26 3.71
N ALA A 47 8.69 -4.08 5.03
CA ALA A 47 8.31 -5.14 5.96
C ALA A 47 6.87 -5.63 5.71
N GLY A 48 5.94 -4.71 5.40
CA GLY A 48 4.56 -5.07 5.09
C GLY A 48 4.42 -5.94 3.84
N ALA A 49 5.10 -5.58 2.77
CA ALA A 49 5.09 -6.38 1.55
C ALA A 49 5.77 -7.73 1.73
N LYS A 50 6.86 -7.76 2.51
CA LYS A 50 7.51 -9.02 2.92
C LYS A 50 6.53 -9.93 3.66
N LEU A 51 5.82 -9.40 4.69
CA LEU A 51 4.80 -10.15 5.43
C LEU A 51 3.68 -10.68 4.53
N ALA A 52 3.18 -9.87 3.59
CA ALA A 52 2.11 -10.27 2.67
C ALA A 52 2.57 -11.40 1.74
N THR A 53 3.74 -11.26 1.14
CA THR A 53 4.29 -12.24 0.19
C THR A 53 4.62 -13.56 0.88
N GLU A 54 5.31 -13.52 2.03
CA GLU A 54 5.60 -14.70 2.84
C GLU A 54 4.32 -15.41 3.31
N ALA A 55 3.28 -14.65 3.68
CA ALA A 55 2.02 -15.23 4.09
C ALA A 55 1.33 -16.03 2.98
N LEU A 56 1.41 -15.61 1.72
CA LEU A 56 0.92 -16.36 0.56
C LEU A 56 1.75 -17.62 0.31
N ILE A 57 3.08 -17.51 0.32
CA ILE A 57 4.00 -18.63 0.10
C ILE A 57 3.84 -19.71 1.18
N GLN A 58 3.79 -19.31 2.46
CA GLN A 58 3.58 -20.23 3.58
C GLN A 58 2.25 -21.01 3.50
N ARG A 59 1.28 -20.48 2.74
CA ARG A 59 -0.02 -21.11 2.49
C ARG A 59 -0.11 -21.84 1.15
N GLY A 60 1.06 -22.08 0.55
CA GLY A 60 1.22 -22.94 -0.62
C GLY A 60 1.03 -22.24 -1.97
N CYS A 61 0.96 -20.91 -2.03
CA CYS A 61 0.93 -20.21 -3.31
C CYS A 61 2.29 -20.28 -4.01
N GLN A 62 2.27 -20.55 -5.32
CA GLN A 62 3.45 -20.65 -6.17
C GLN A 62 3.39 -19.68 -7.36
N HIS A 63 2.20 -19.29 -7.80
CA HIS A 63 1.96 -18.35 -8.90
C HIS A 63 1.38 -17.06 -8.36
N ILE A 64 2.26 -16.28 -7.71
CA ILE A 64 1.86 -15.07 -7.01
C ILE A 64 2.05 -13.84 -7.90
N ILE A 65 1.01 -13.02 -8.00
CA ILE A 65 1.04 -11.74 -8.70
C ILE A 65 0.96 -10.60 -7.70
N HIS A 66 1.89 -9.65 -7.80
CA HIS A 66 1.77 -8.38 -7.11
C HIS A 66 1.13 -7.36 -8.05
N THR A 67 0.00 -6.73 -7.65
CA THR A 67 -0.49 -5.57 -8.39
C THR A 67 0.22 -4.32 -7.90
N TYR A 68 0.76 -3.56 -8.82
CA TYR A 68 1.52 -2.36 -8.52
C TYR A 68 0.88 -1.14 -9.16
N THR A 69 0.66 -0.10 -8.37
CA THR A 69 0.14 1.17 -8.87
C THR A 69 1.28 2.15 -9.05
N THR A 70 1.62 2.48 -10.30
CA THR A 70 2.68 3.45 -10.57
C THR A 70 2.22 4.86 -10.25
N ASN A 71 2.96 5.54 -9.38
CA ASN A 71 2.82 6.97 -9.16
C ASN A 71 4.22 7.60 -9.30
N PRO A 72 4.46 8.48 -10.31
CA PRO A 72 5.76 9.09 -10.53
C PRO A 72 6.31 9.89 -9.35
N SER A 73 5.45 10.31 -8.42
CA SER A 73 5.81 11.09 -7.23
C SER A 73 5.99 10.25 -5.96
N ASN A 74 5.82 8.93 -6.02
CA ASN A 74 5.80 8.07 -4.83
C ASN A 74 7.08 7.25 -4.70
N TRP A 75 7.99 7.72 -3.86
CA TRP A 75 9.21 7.01 -3.51
C TRP A 75 8.95 5.74 -2.69
N HIS A 76 7.90 5.72 -1.86
CA HIS A 76 7.56 4.60 -0.98
C HIS A 76 6.91 3.41 -1.69
N ASP A 77 6.18 3.63 -2.78
CA ASP A 77 5.52 2.55 -3.53
C ASP A 77 6.53 1.53 -4.05
N ASN A 78 7.74 1.98 -4.40
CA ASN A 78 8.81 1.09 -4.85
C ASN A 78 9.30 0.12 -3.75
N GLN A 79 9.03 0.38 -2.46
CA GLN A 79 9.46 -0.52 -1.38
C GLN A 79 8.61 -1.80 -1.33
N ARG A 80 7.31 -1.72 -1.62
CA ARG A 80 6.43 -2.90 -1.69
C ARG A 80 6.85 -3.82 -2.83
N GLU A 81 7.07 -3.24 -4.01
CA GLU A 81 7.56 -3.97 -5.19
C GLU A 81 8.92 -4.62 -4.93
N LYS A 82 9.87 -3.88 -4.38
CA LYS A 82 11.21 -4.41 -4.05
C LYS A 82 11.16 -5.56 -3.07
N ALA A 83 10.33 -5.45 -2.02
CA ALA A 83 10.19 -6.52 -1.03
C ALA A 83 9.53 -7.75 -1.65
N PHE A 84 8.50 -7.59 -2.47
CA PHE A 84 7.87 -8.67 -3.21
C PHE A 84 8.89 -9.41 -4.07
N GLN A 85 9.64 -8.68 -4.90
CA GLN A 85 10.68 -9.27 -5.78
C GLN A 85 11.75 -10.01 -4.98
N ALA A 86 12.21 -9.42 -3.87
CA ALA A 86 13.23 -10.04 -3.02
C ALA A 86 12.73 -11.36 -2.40
N VAL A 87 11.51 -11.37 -1.83
CA VAL A 87 10.94 -12.57 -1.23
C VAL A 87 10.71 -13.67 -2.28
N MET A 88 10.17 -13.32 -3.46
CA MET A 88 9.98 -14.29 -4.53
C MET A 88 11.31 -14.90 -5.00
N ALA A 89 12.37 -14.08 -5.11
CA ALA A 89 13.70 -14.54 -5.46
C ALA A 89 14.29 -15.48 -4.40
N ASP A 90 14.15 -15.14 -3.10
CA ASP A 90 14.62 -15.98 -1.98
C ASP A 90 13.95 -17.37 -1.97
N HIS A 91 12.70 -17.43 -2.43
CA HIS A 91 11.94 -18.69 -2.57
C HIS A 91 12.07 -19.36 -3.96
N HIS A 92 12.90 -18.81 -4.85
CA HIS A 92 13.09 -19.31 -6.24
C HIS A 92 11.77 -19.35 -7.05
N LEU A 93 10.85 -18.42 -6.77
CA LEU A 93 9.58 -18.27 -7.48
C LEU A 93 9.63 -17.09 -8.46
N PRO A 94 8.89 -17.16 -9.59
CA PRO A 94 8.83 -16.05 -10.54
C PRO A 94 8.09 -14.84 -9.92
N ALA A 95 8.73 -13.68 -9.91
CA ALA A 95 8.11 -12.43 -9.48
C ALA A 95 7.34 -11.80 -10.64
N ILE A 96 6.01 -11.83 -10.58
CA ILE A 96 5.14 -11.24 -11.60
C ILE A 96 4.48 -9.99 -11.01
N THR A 97 4.75 -8.83 -11.63
CA THR A 97 4.13 -7.55 -11.25
C THR A 97 3.15 -7.09 -12.31
N TYR A 98 1.92 -6.83 -11.90
CA TYR A 98 0.86 -6.35 -12.78
C TYR A 98 0.57 -4.88 -12.51
N THR A 99 1.03 -4.03 -13.41
CA THR A 99 1.10 -2.58 -13.19
C THR A 99 -0.15 -1.84 -13.69
N THR A 100 -0.66 -0.91 -12.86
CA THR A 100 -1.69 0.06 -13.25
C THR A 100 -1.23 1.49 -12.95
N ALA A 101 -1.69 2.47 -13.72
CA ALA A 101 -1.42 3.88 -13.40
C ALA A 101 -2.26 4.32 -12.18
N PHE A 102 -1.74 5.27 -11.39
CA PHE A 102 -2.45 5.79 -10.22
C PHE A 102 -3.77 6.46 -10.61
N ASP A 103 -3.75 7.24 -11.67
CA ASP A 103 -4.89 7.98 -12.24
C ASP A 103 -5.73 7.17 -13.23
N CYS A 104 -5.49 5.85 -13.31
CA CYS A 104 -6.24 4.95 -14.18
C CYS A 104 -7.75 4.99 -13.81
N PRO A 105 -8.65 5.29 -14.76
CA PRO A 105 -10.08 5.31 -14.51
C PRO A 105 -10.60 3.98 -13.98
N PRO A 106 -11.62 3.97 -13.08
CA PRO A 106 -12.10 2.74 -12.46
C PRO A 106 -12.52 1.64 -13.44
N ALA A 107 -13.14 1.99 -14.56
CA ALA A 107 -13.55 1.03 -15.58
C ALA A 107 -12.33 0.39 -16.29
N GLU A 108 -11.32 1.20 -16.61
CA GLU A 108 -10.09 0.72 -17.23
C GLU A 108 -9.29 -0.16 -16.26
N ARG A 109 -9.21 0.23 -14.98
CA ARG A 109 -8.58 -0.57 -13.92
C ARG A 109 -9.27 -1.93 -13.79
N THR A 110 -10.60 -1.97 -13.81
CA THR A 110 -11.37 -3.21 -13.79
C THR A 110 -11.04 -4.08 -15.00
N ALA A 111 -11.06 -3.52 -16.21
CA ALA A 111 -10.72 -4.25 -17.44
C ALA A 111 -9.28 -4.78 -17.43
N ARG A 112 -8.34 -4.05 -16.82
CA ARG A 112 -6.96 -4.57 -16.62
C ARG A 112 -6.94 -5.76 -15.68
N PHE A 113 -7.66 -5.72 -14.58
CA PHE A 113 -7.71 -6.85 -13.63
C PHE A 113 -8.46 -8.06 -14.21
N GLU A 114 -9.44 -7.84 -15.09
CA GLU A 114 -10.03 -8.94 -15.86
C GLU A 114 -8.99 -9.64 -16.74
N ARG A 115 -8.17 -8.86 -17.47
CA ARG A 115 -7.08 -9.41 -18.29
C ARG A 115 -6.01 -10.12 -17.46
N LEU A 116 -5.74 -9.70 -16.22
CA LEU A 116 -4.79 -10.39 -15.34
C LEU A 116 -5.14 -11.88 -15.22
N PHE A 117 -6.40 -12.22 -15.02
CA PHE A 117 -6.84 -13.61 -14.94
C PHE A 117 -6.75 -14.35 -16.26
N ASP A 118 -6.95 -13.67 -17.39
CA ASP A 118 -6.84 -14.26 -18.72
C ASP A 118 -5.37 -14.50 -19.12
N GLU A 119 -4.49 -13.59 -18.76
CA GLU A 119 -3.04 -13.66 -19.03
C GLU A 119 -2.32 -14.61 -18.06
N HIS A 120 -2.86 -14.81 -16.85
CA HIS A 120 -2.27 -15.63 -15.80
C HIS A 120 -3.27 -16.64 -15.22
N PRO A 121 -3.74 -17.62 -16.02
CA PRO A 121 -4.78 -18.58 -15.57
C PRO A 121 -4.33 -19.50 -14.43
N ALA A 122 -3.02 -19.60 -14.18
CA ALA A 122 -2.45 -20.39 -13.08
C ALA A 122 -2.30 -19.60 -11.77
N VAL A 123 -2.75 -18.33 -11.71
CA VAL A 123 -2.62 -17.51 -10.50
C VAL A 123 -3.31 -18.16 -9.31
N ASP A 124 -2.57 -18.34 -8.22
CA ASP A 124 -3.05 -18.93 -6.96
C ASP A 124 -2.88 -17.99 -5.75
N GLY A 125 -2.15 -16.88 -5.94
CA GLY A 125 -1.95 -15.83 -4.95
C GLY A 125 -1.92 -14.43 -5.56
N ILE A 126 -2.58 -13.46 -4.92
CA ILE A 126 -2.48 -12.05 -5.29
C ILE A 126 -2.13 -11.23 -4.06
N PHE A 127 -1.02 -10.49 -4.15
CA PHE A 127 -0.72 -9.38 -3.25
C PHE A 127 -1.13 -8.08 -3.94
N ALA A 128 -2.28 -7.53 -3.54
CA ALA A 128 -2.80 -6.30 -4.10
C ALA A 128 -2.13 -5.07 -3.49
N SER A 129 -1.90 -4.03 -4.30
CA SER A 129 -1.24 -2.79 -3.90
C SER A 129 -1.98 -2.02 -2.79
N ASN A 130 -3.30 -2.20 -2.69
CA ASN A 130 -4.17 -1.61 -1.68
C ASN A 130 -5.46 -2.43 -1.50
N ASP A 131 -6.23 -2.11 -0.46
CA ASP A 131 -7.46 -2.83 -0.13
C ASP A 131 -8.58 -2.65 -1.15
N LEU A 132 -8.68 -1.50 -1.82
CA LEU A 132 -9.69 -1.27 -2.86
C LEU A 132 -9.44 -2.16 -4.08
N ASP A 133 -8.19 -2.30 -4.48
CA ASP A 133 -7.81 -3.20 -5.56
C ASP A 133 -7.98 -4.66 -5.15
N ALA A 134 -7.65 -5.01 -3.90
CA ALA A 134 -7.91 -6.34 -3.37
C ALA A 134 -9.40 -6.71 -3.38
N ALA A 135 -10.27 -5.81 -2.94
CA ALA A 135 -11.72 -6.00 -2.95
C ALA A 135 -12.27 -6.18 -4.38
N ARG A 136 -11.75 -5.38 -5.33
CA ARG A 136 -12.12 -5.49 -6.76
C ARG A 136 -11.66 -6.82 -7.34
N LEU A 137 -10.42 -7.24 -7.09
CA LEU A 137 -9.88 -8.52 -7.53
C LEU A 137 -10.64 -9.69 -6.92
N LEU A 138 -11.02 -9.61 -5.63
CA LEU A 138 -11.84 -10.62 -4.97
C LEU A 138 -13.22 -10.77 -5.64
N SER A 139 -13.86 -9.65 -5.97
CA SER A 139 -15.14 -9.65 -6.69
C SER A 139 -15.03 -10.28 -8.08
N LEU A 140 -13.99 -9.90 -8.85
CA LEU A 140 -13.73 -10.44 -10.18
C LEU A 140 -13.38 -11.94 -10.14
N ALA A 141 -12.57 -12.36 -9.19
CA ALA A 141 -12.23 -13.77 -9.01
C ALA A 141 -13.47 -14.63 -8.74
N ARG A 142 -14.34 -14.18 -7.83
CA ARG A 142 -15.60 -14.88 -7.51
C ARG A 142 -16.53 -14.93 -8.72
N ALA A 143 -16.65 -13.84 -9.48
CA ALA A 143 -17.46 -13.80 -10.70
C ALA A 143 -16.95 -14.77 -11.79
N ARG A 144 -15.63 -15.06 -11.80
CA ARG A 144 -14.99 -16.05 -12.68
C ARG A 144 -15.00 -17.48 -12.14
N GLY A 145 -15.61 -17.71 -10.97
CA GLY A 145 -15.76 -19.04 -10.37
C GLY A 145 -14.58 -19.49 -9.51
N TYR A 146 -13.59 -18.64 -9.23
CA TYR A 146 -12.55 -18.99 -8.27
C TYR A 146 -13.13 -19.11 -6.85
N ARG A 147 -12.80 -20.21 -6.18
CA ARG A 147 -13.08 -20.39 -4.76
C ARG A 147 -11.96 -19.72 -3.96
N VAL A 148 -12.27 -18.60 -3.30
CA VAL A 148 -11.34 -17.93 -2.41
C VAL A 148 -11.64 -18.38 -0.97
N PRO A 149 -10.68 -18.91 -0.23
CA PRO A 149 -9.23 -19.01 -0.50
C PRO A 149 -8.76 -20.32 -1.13
N ALA A 150 -9.66 -21.24 -1.53
CA ALA A 150 -9.26 -22.62 -1.92
C ALA A 150 -8.42 -22.64 -3.22
N ASP A 151 -8.86 -21.93 -4.26
CA ASP A 151 -8.19 -21.88 -5.56
C ASP A 151 -7.28 -20.66 -5.68
N LEU A 152 -7.64 -19.53 -5.06
CA LEU A 152 -6.92 -18.27 -5.10
C LEU A 152 -6.91 -17.62 -3.72
N GLN A 153 -5.76 -17.11 -3.29
CA GLN A 153 -5.63 -16.35 -2.06
C GLN A 153 -5.33 -14.88 -2.37
N ILE A 154 -5.90 -13.95 -1.59
CA ILE A 154 -5.75 -12.51 -1.85
C ILE A 154 -5.41 -11.81 -0.54
N ILE A 155 -4.37 -10.95 -0.58
CA ILE A 155 -3.99 -10.03 0.50
C ILE A 155 -4.02 -8.60 -0.04
N GLY A 156 -4.66 -7.70 0.71
CA GLY A 156 -4.65 -6.26 0.48
C GLY A 156 -3.52 -5.56 1.24
N TYR A 157 -3.56 -4.25 1.18
CA TYR A 157 -2.69 -3.35 1.92
C TYR A 157 -3.50 -2.10 2.29
N ASP A 158 -3.27 -1.53 3.43
CA ASP A 158 -3.76 -0.33 4.11
C ASP A 158 -4.50 -0.67 5.42
N GLY A 159 -5.38 -1.66 5.43
CA GLY A 159 -6.25 -1.96 6.57
C GLY A 159 -7.29 -0.86 6.81
N ALA A 160 -7.69 -0.15 5.75
CA ALA A 160 -8.61 0.97 5.85
C ALA A 160 -9.97 0.54 6.43
N GLN A 161 -10.44 1.24 7.47
CA GLN A 161 -11.66 0.89 8.19
C GLN A 161 -12.86 0.70 7.25
N ALA A 162 -13.07 1.61 6.31
CA ALA A 162 -14.18 1.52 5.36
C ALA A 162 -14.15 0.23 4.53
N THR A 163 -12.95 -0.20 4.08
CA THR A 163 -12.82 -1.46 3.34
C THR A 163 -13.04 -2.66 4.24
N GLN A 164 -12.56 -2.61 5.48
CA GLN A 164 -12.75 -3.68 6.46
C GLN A 164 -14.21 -3.86 6.88
N GLU A 165 -15.01 -2.79 6.87
CA GLU A 165 -16.46 -2.85 7.11
C GLU A 165 -17.23 -3.44 5.92
N LEU A 166 -16.81 -3.12 4.69
CA LEU A 166 -17.45 -3.60 3.45
C LEU A 166 -17.02 -5.01 3.07
N VAL A 167 -15.78 -5.39 3.34
CA VAL A 167 -15.18 -6.68 3.00
C VAL A 167 -14.44 -7.24 4.23
N PRO A 168 -15.16 -7.60 5.30
CA PRO A 168 -14.55 -7.98 6.59
C PRO A 168 -13.70 -9.24 6.51
N GLU A 169 -13.95 -10.10 5.52
CA GLU A 169 -13.16 -11.29 5.24
C GLU A 169 -11.80 -11.04 4.60
N LEU A 170 -11.51 -9.82 4.13
CA LEU A 170 -10.26 -9.50 3.45
C LEU A 170 -9.06 -9.55 4.41
N ALA A 171 -8.07 -10.36 4.06
CA ALA A 171 -6.74 -10.29 4.65
C ALA A 171 -6.00 -9.06 4.13
N THR A 172 -5.30 -8.35 5.00
CA THR A 172 -4.60 -7.12 4.63
C THR A 172 -3.44 -6.80 5.55
N ILE A 173 -2.50 -6.02 5.06
CA ILE A 173 -1.49 -5.37 5.88
C ILE A 173 -2.09 -4.09 6.44
N ILE A 174 -2.16 -4.00 7.78
CA ILE A 174 -2.69 -2.82 8.48
C ILE A 174 -1.58 -1.80 8.67
N GLN A 175 -1.78 -0.60 8.14
CA GLN A 175 -0.96 0.57 8.43
C GLN A 175 -1.38 1.20 9.76
N PRO A 176 -0.44 1.68 10.59
CA PRO A 176 -0.74 2.31 11.88
C PRO A 176 -1.16 3.80 11.70
N ILE A 177 -2.24 4.06 10.98
CA ILE A 177 -2.66 5.39 10.52
C ILE A 177 -2.82 6.38 11.68
N GLU A 178 -3.44 5.94 12.80
CA GLU A 178 -3.62 6.80 13.99
C GLU A 178 -2.26 7.20 14.60
N GLN A 179 -1.31 6.27 14.66
CA GLN A 179 0.04 6.57 15.15
C GLN A 179 0.76 7.50 14.17
N MET A 180 0.66 7.25 12.86
CA MET A 180 1.24 8.13 11.83
C MET A 180 0.71 9.56 11.97
N ALA A 181 -0.60 9.73 12.13
CA ALA A 181 -1.22 11.03 12.34
C ALA A 181 -0.71 11.70 13.64
N THR A 182 -0.65 10.96 14.73
CA THR A 182 -0.15 11.44 16.02
C THR A 182 1.31 11.93 15.92
N TYR A 183 2.17 11.14 15.27
CA TYR A 183 3.57 11.50 15.05
C TYR A 183 3.70 12.72 14.13
N ALA A 184 2.90 12.80 13.07
CA ALA A 184 2.95 13.93 12.15
C ALA A 184 2.59 15.25 12.84
N VAL A 185 1.53 15.25 13.68
CA VAL A 185 1.14 16.42 14.48
C VAL A 185 2.24 16.82 15.47
N LYS A 186 2.82 15.83 16.18
CA LYS A 186 3.92 16.09 17.11
C LYS A 186 5.14 16.68 16.41
N LEU A 187 5.56 16.11 15.30
CA LEU A 187 6.70 16.62 14.51
C LEU A 187 6.44 18.03 14.01
N LEU A 188 5.22 18.32 13.55
CA LEU A 188 4.86 19.68 13.12
C LEU A 188 4.96 20.67 14.27
N ALA A 189 4.40 20.35 15.45
CA ALA A 189 4.48 21.18 16.64
C ALA A 189 5.94 21.42 17.09
N ASP A 190 6.79 20.39 17.06
CA ASP A 190 8.20 20.51 17.40
C ASP A 190 8.96 21.41 16.40
N ARG A 191 8.66 21.31 15.10
CA ARG A 191 9.22 22.20 14.06
C ARG A 191 8.80 23.65 14.23
N MET A 192 7.52 23.88 14.53
CA MET A 192 7.00 25.24 14.82
C MET A 192 7.68 25.86 16.04
N ALA A 193 8.06 25.03 17.01
CA ALA A 193 8.81 25.46 18.20
C ALA A 193 10.34 25.58 17.95
N GLY A 194 10.81 25.39 16.72
CA GLY A 194 12.25 25.44 16.37
C GLY A 194 13.09 24.29 16.90
N LYS A 195 12.45 23.20 17.33
CA LYS A 195 13.16 22.01 17.84
C LYS A 195 13.67 21.15 16.70
N PHE A 196 14.71 20.37 16.99
CA PHE A 196 15.20 19.34 16.08
C PHE A 196 14.14 18.26 15.88
N THR A 197 13.93 17.84 14.63
CA THR A 197 13.03 16.74 14.26
C THR A 197 13.76 15.76 13.34
N PRO A 198 13.55 14.44 13.49
CA PRO A 198 14.09 13.47 12.56
C PRO A 198 13.52 13.69 11.15
N THR A 199 14.30 13.44 10.11
CA THR A 199 13.88 13.58 8.72
C THR A 199 12.98 12.43 8.25
N SER A 200 13.00 11.30 8.95
CA SER A 200 12.17 10.12 8.65
C SER A 200 11.76 9.41 9.93
N THR A 201 10.48 9.03 9.99
CA THR A 201 9.92 8.18 11.05
C THR A 201 9.14 7.06 10.38
N VAL A 202 9.61 5.82 10.54
CA VAL A 202 8.99 4.62 9.94
C VAL A 202 8.32 3.82 11.05
N LEU A 203 7.02 3.52 10.88
CA LEU A 203 6.22 2.80 11.86
C LEU A 203 5.93 1.38 11.41
N PRO A 204 5.95 0.39 12.34
CA PRO A 204 5.70 -1.00 12.00
C PRO A 204 4.27 -1.23 11.55
N VAL A 205 4.09 -2.20 10.67
CA VAL A 205 2.79 -2.66 10.16
C VAL A 205 2.49 -4.08 10.66
N ASN A 206 1.23 -4.50 10.55
CA ASN A 206 0.80 -5.82 10.98
C ASN A 206 -0.03 -6.51 9.90
N LEU A 207 0.08 -7.83 9.78
CA LEU A 207 -0.82 -8.64 8.98
C LEU A 207 -2.11 -8.93 9.76
N LYS A 208 -3.26 -8.48 9.25
CA LYS A 208 -4.57 -8.99 9.61
C LYS A 208 -4.88 -10.19 8.73
N THR A 209 -4.94 -11.37 9.31
CA THR A 209 -5.44 -12.55 8.60
C THR A 209 -6.94 -12.43 8.39
N GLY A 210 -7.43 -12.94 7.25
CA GLY A 210 -8.85 -12.95 6.89
C GLY A 210 -9.21 -14.26 6.20
N GLN A 211 -10.47 -14.39 5.79
CA GLN A 211 -10.96 -15.59 5.10
C GLN A 211 -10.51 -15.67 3.63
N THR A 212 -9.84 -14.62 3.11
CA THR A 212 -9.20 -14.67 1.78
C THR A 212 -7.85 -15.39 1.79
N LEU A 213 -7.42 -15.89 2.95
CA LEU A 213 -6.24 -16.74 3.12
C LEU A 213 -6.64 -18.11 3.67
N LYS A 214 -5.94 -19.15 3.24
CA LYS A 214 -6.03 -20.50 3.84
C LYS A 214 -5.52 -20.44 5.29
N THR A 215 -6.11 -21.23 6.17
CA THR A 215 -5.58 -21.43 7.52
C THR A 215 -4.23 -22.14 7.43
N LEU A 216 -3.26 -21.72 8.22
CA LEU A 216 -2.02 -22.48 8.39
C LEU A 216 -2.36 -23.77 9.16
N SER A 217 -2.00 -24.92 8.59
CA SER A 217 -2.12 -26.24 9.22
C SER A 217 -1.05 -26.44 10.29
#